data_cf3658676c131ad3c810e50009896d04
#
_entry.id   cf3658676c131ad3c810e50009896d04
#
_cell.length_a   1.000
_cell.length_b   1.000
_cell.length_c   1.000
_cell.angle_alpha   90.00
_cell.angle_beta   90.00
_cell.angle_gamma   90.00
#
_symmetry.space_group_name_H-M   'P 1'
#
loop_
_entity.id
_entity.type
_entity.pdbx_description
1 polymer ?
#
loop_
_entity_poly.entity_id
_entity_poly.type
_entity_poly.pdbx_seq_one_letter_code
_entity_poly.pdbx_strand_id
1 'polypeptide(L)'
;DKIKYGADMDYGEIAFVSANASITTKNKIIKTNIRLKGDRDDHYKELKNSSYKFNLKGNDTFFGTKKFSIQKPRMRNYIHEWIFHELMSEGDLIKLKYDFIYFNLNGENMGLYVLEEGFGKELLERNKRRNGPIFSLYESFEWQNIHKAKFEIYEDKTWLKKENIDVVRKATQNFRNFLNDKIELDEFLDIKKWAWYFAVTDLTFTHHGVYPKSVKFYFNPINGKFEPIPFDGHRLQQNFSEHLYDFDHRTTFDIAKIDIKEPHRVSLDQFLNRFFYFN
;
A
#
# COMPACT_ATOMS: atom_id res chain seq x y z
N ASP A 1 -13.42 16.87 10.95
CA ASP A 1 -14.45 16.71 9.91
C ASP A 1 -14.86 15.27 9.71
N LYS A 2 -13.95 14.28 9.60
CA LYS A 2 -14.29 12.84 9.55
C LYS A 2 -15.15 12.40 10.76
N ILE A 3 -14.87 12.91 11.95
CA ILE A 3 -15.64 12.61 13.17
C ILE A 3 -17.05 13.22 13.11
N LYS A 4 -17.17 14.38 12.45
CA LYS A 4 -18.44 15.13 12.36
C LYS A 4 -19.37 14.56 11.29
N TYR A 5 -18.83 14.09 10.16
CA TYR A 5 -19.61 13.72 8.97
C TYR A 5 -19.70 12.22 8.72
N GLY A 6 -18.94 11.39 9.49
CA GLY A 6 -18.96 9.93 9.34
C GLY A 6 -18.33 9.41 8.05
N ALA A 7 -18.55 8.13 7.78
CA ALA A 7 -18.02 7.43 6.60
C ALA A 7 -18.89 7.61 5.33
N ASP A 8 -20.03 8.29 5.45
CA ASP A 8 -20.97 8.49 4.32
C ASP A 8 -20.59 9.64 3.38
N MET A 9 -19.41 10.25 3.60
CA MET A 9 -18.87 11.20 2.62
C MET A 9 -18.31 10.44 1.43
N ASP A 10 -18.78 10.78 0.25
CA ASP A 10 -18.29 10.29 -1.03
C ASP A 10 -16.75 10.27 -1.06
N TYR A 11 -16.15 9.14 -1.40
CA TYR A 11 -14.70 8.89 -1.34
C TYR A 11 -13.83 9.93 -2.06
N GLY A 12 -14.43 10.77 -2.91
CA GLY A 12 -13.75 11.84 -3.64
C GLY A 12 -13.59 13.17 -2.91
N GLU A 13 -14.32 13.44 -1.83
CA GLU A 13 -14.42 14.78 -1.23
C GLU A 13 -13.88 14.89 0.22
N ILE A 14 -13.30 13.84 0.79
CA ILE A 14 -12.75 13.94 2.14
C ILE A 14 -11.51 14.83 2.14
N ALA A 15 -11.71 16.12 2.34
CA ALA A 15 -10.64 17.06 2.64
C ALA A 15 -9.97 16.65 3.96
N PHE A 16 -8.82 16.00 3.87
CA PHE A 16 -8.03 15.64 5.03
C PHE A 16 -7.42 16.90 5.66
N VAL A 17 -8.06 17.43 6.67
CA VAL A 17 -7.53 18.58 7.41
C VAL A 17 -6.26 18.15 8.12
N SER A 18 -5.17 18.86 7.82
CA SER A 18 -3.87 18.67 8.47
C SER A 18 -3.63 19.77 9.50
N ALA A 19 -3.08 19.40 10.64
CA ALA A 19 -2.61 20.31 11.68
C ALA A 19 -1.08 20.31 11.73
N ASN A 20 -0.51 21.48 12.10
CA ASN A 20 0.89 21.55 12.47
C ASN A 20 1.08 20.87 13.84
N ALA A 21 2.13 20.06 13.97
CA ALA A 21 2.48 19.37 15.19
C ALA A 21 3.99 19.23 15.32
N SER A 22 4.43 18.71 16.44
CA SER A 22 5.81 18.30 16.64
C SER A 22 5.85 16.92 17.30
N ILE A 23 6.87 16.14 16.92
CA ILE A 23 7.22 14.88 17.57
C ILE A 23 8.38 15.16 18.49
N THR A 24 8.15 14.94 19.78
CA THR A 24 9.20 15.06 20.79
C THR A 24 9.79 13.67 21.05
N THR A 25 11.09 13.56 20.88
CA THR A 25 11.88 12.37 21.25
C THR A 25 12.81 12.73 22.39
N LYS A 26 13.54 11.75 22.93
CA LYS A 26 14.54 12.01 23.99
C LYS A 26 15.58 13.05 23.57
N ASN A 27 15.92 13.12 22.29
CA ASN A 27 17.05 13.89 21.79
C ASN A 27 16.71 15.08 20.90
N LYS A 28 15.47 15.16 20.38
CA LYS A 28 15.09 16.24 19.47
C LYS A 28 13.57 16.44 19.35
N ILE A 29 13.23 17.62 18.83
CA ILE A 29 11.86 17.98 18.44
C ILE A 29 11.83 18.07 16.92
N ILE A 30 10.92 17.32 16.28
CA ILE A 30 10.75 17.25 14.82
C ILE A 30 9.44 17.89 14.45
N LYS A 31 9.45 18.89 13.59
CA LYS A 31 8.24 19.53 13.06
C LYS A 31 7.55 18.59 12.05
N THR A 32 6.25 18.48 12.16
CA THR A 32 5.44 17.62 11.28
C THR A 32 4.08 18.24 10.96
N ASN A 33 3.47 17.74 9.91
CA ASN A 33 2.02 17.81 9.74
C ASN A 33 1.41 16.48 10.16
N ILE A 34 0.32 16.56 10.93
CA ILE A 34 -0.46 15.41 11.38
C ILE A 34 -1.88 15.51 10.82
N ARG A 35 -2.47 14.39 10.44
CA ARG A 35 -3.88 14.26 10.10
C ARG A 35 -4.42 12.90 10.48
N LEU A 36 -5.74 12.78 10.57
CA LEU A 36 -6.37 11.47 10.73
C LEU A 36 -6.09 10.58 9.49
N LYS A 37 -5.97 9.27 9.72
CA LYS A 37 -5.81 8.24 8.69
C LYS A 37 -7.05 7.34 8.70
N GLY A 38 -7.31 6.70 7.55
CA GLY A 38 -8.30 5.64 7.37
C GLY A 38 -9.60 6.15 6.76
N ASP A 39 -10.28 5.25 6.06
CA ASP A 39 -11.54 5.50 5.36
C ASP A 39 -12.71 5.06 6.22
N ARG A 40 -12.50 4.08 7.08
CA ARG A 40 -13.50 3.49 7.95
C ARG A 40 -13.54 4.21 9.30
N ASP A 41 -14.71 4.25 9.93
CA ASP A 41 -14.95 4.94 11.19
C ASP A 41 -14.17 4.34 12.38
N ASP A 42 -13.81 3.07 12.34
CA ASP A 42 -12.97 2.41 13.35
C ASP A 42 -11.56 3.04 13.49
N HIS A 43 -11.11 3.78 12.47
CA HIS A 43 -9.85 4.53 12.49
C HIS A 43 -9.91 5.90 13.19
N TYR A 44 -11.09 6.44 13.45
CA TYR A 44 -11.22 7.83 13.97
C TYR A 44 -12.42 8.06 14.89
N LYS A 45 -13.28 7.09 15.12
CA LYS A 45 -14.50 7.22 15.93
C LYS A 45 -14.21 7.54 17.40
N GLU A 46 -13.13 6.98 17.93
CA GLU A 46 -12.68 7.21 19.30
C GLU A 46 -11.27 7.79 19.30
N LEU A 47 -11.06 8.92 19.99
CA LEU A 47 -9.75 9.59 20.02
C LEU A 47 -8.61 8.66 20.43
N LYS A 48 -8.80 7.83 21.48
CA LYS A 48 -7.80 6.88 21.97
C LYS A 48 -7.48 5.73 20.99
N ASN A 49 -8.30 5.54 19.98
CA ASN A 49 -8.15 4.50 18.97
C ASN A 49 -7.86 5.08 17.58
N SER A 50 -7.80 6.41 17.47
CA SER A 50 -7.61 7.08 16.20
C SER A 50 -6.27 6.74 15.55
N SER A 51 -6.29 6.62 14.23
CA SER A 51 -5.10 6.44 13.40
C SER A 51 -4.64 7.77 12.83
N TYR A 52 -3.34 7.96 12.74
CA TYR A 52 -2.75 9.23 12.32
C TYR A 52 -1.75 9.04 11.20
N LYS A 53 -1.68 10.00 10.30
CA LYS A 53 -0.64 10.10 9.27
C LYS A 53 0.23 11.32 9.54
N PHE A 54 1.54 11.10 9.46
CA PHE A 54 2.57 12.11 9.68
C PHE A 54 3.33 12.40 8.40
N ASN A 55 3.66 13.67 8.21
CA ASN A 55 4.54 14.14 7.13
C ASN A 55 5.52 15.13 7.72
N LEU A 56 6.77 14.71 7.91
CA LEU A 56 7.82 15.51 8.56
C LEU A 56 8.25 16.67 7.66
N LYS A 57 8.55 17.78 8.29
CA LYS A 57 9.02 19.00 7.63
C LYS A 57 10.55 19.05 7.57
N GLY A 58 11.08 19.73 6.56
CA GLY A 58 12.53 19.88 6.40
C GLY A 58 13.24 18.57 6.06
N ASN A 59 14.46 18.43 6.60
CA ASN A 59 15.32 17.25 6.32
C ASN A 59 15.32 16.21 7.43
N ASP A 60 14.52 16.42 8.47
CA ASP A 60 14.43 15.47 9.56
C ASP A 60 13.76 14.17 9.14
N THR A 61 14.17 13.08 9.79
CA THR A 61 13.52 11.78 9.70
C THR A 61 13.17 11.27 11.10
N PHE A 62 12.16 10.43 11.16
CA PHE A 62 11.79 9.66 12.34
C PHE A 62 11.88 8.18 12.00
N PHE A 63 12.73 7.43 12.69
CA PHE A 63 13.10 6.06 12.32
C PHE A 63 13.56 5.90 10.85
N GLY A 64 14.20 6.92 10.28
CA GLY A 64 14.70 6.91 8.90
C GLY A 64 13.64 7.16 7.84
N THR A 65 12.41 7.56 8.20
CA THR A 65 11.33 7.88 7.27
C THR A 65 10.80 9.29 7.47
N LYS A 66 10.34 9.93 6.41
CA LYS A 66 9.67 11.25 6.44
C LYS A 66 8.17 11.17 6.50
N LYS A 67 7.62 10.10 5.95
CA LYS A 67 6.17 9.87 5.87
C LYS A 67 5.85 8.54 6.52
N PHE A 68 4.97 8.55 7.48
CA PHE A 68 4.51 7.33 8.14
C PHE A 68 3.11 7.51 8.71
N SER A 69 2.50 6.41 9.04
CA SER A 69 1.25 6.38 9.79
C SER A 69 1.43 5.62 11.09
N ILE A 70 0.56 5.93 12.05
CA ILE A 70 0.42 5.13 13.25
C ILE A 70 -1.03 4.71 13.42
N GLN A 71 -1.24 3.51 13.91
CA GLN A 71 -2.55 2.92 14.12
C GLN A 71 -2.52 1.89 15.24
N LYS A 72 -3.69 1.53 15.77
CA LYS A 72 -3.77 0.45 16.76
C LYS A 72 -3.43 -0.89 16.12
N PRO A 73 -2.68 -1.78 16.81
CA PRO A 73 -2.30 -3.10 16.26
C PRO A 73 -3.50 -3.92 15.77
N ARG A 74 -4.65 -3.81 16.43
CA ARG A 74 -5.90 -4.52 16.04
C ARG A 74 -6.35 -4.21 14.62
N MET A 75 -6.01 -3.01 14.07
CA MET A 75 -6.39 -2.59 12.72
C MET A 75 -5.71 -3.42 11.63
N ARG A 76 -4.68 -4.17 12.00
CA ARG A 76 -3.87 -5.00 11.11
C ARG A 76 -3.68 -6.41 11.66
N ASN A 77 -4.69 -6.96 12.35
CA ASN A 77 -4.64 -8.27 12.98
C ASN A 77 -3.40 -8.46 13.89
N TYR A 78 -3.07 -7.43 14.68
CA TYR A 78 -2.00 -7.41 15.68
C TYR A 78 -0.61 -7.58 15.04
N ILE A 79 -0.01 -8.78 15.10
CA ILE A 79 1.32 -9.06 14.56
C ILE A 79 1.28 -9.57 13.11
N HIS A 80 0.10 -9.82 12.55
CA HIS A 80 -0.04 -10.47 11.24
C HIS A 80 0.65 -9.68 10.13
N GLU A 81 0.42 -8.37 10.04
CA GLU A 81 1.06 -7.54 9.02
C GLU A 81 2.57 -7.41 9.23
N TRP A 82 3.04 -7.48 10.47
CA TRP A 82 4.48 -7.55 10.76
C TRP A 82 5.09 -8.84 10.19
N ILE A 83 4.46 -10.01 10.46
CA ILE A 83 4.89 -11.30 9.90
C ILE A 83 4.89 -11.26 8.38
N PHE A 84 3.83 -10.71 7.79
CA PHE A 84 3.71 -10.55 6.34
C PHE A 84 4.90 -9.77 5.76
N HIS A 85 5.26 -8.64 6.34
CA HIS A 85 6.42 -7.87 5.90
C HIS A 85 7.76 -8.61 6.10
N GLU A 86 7.92 -9.37 7.19
CA GLU A 86 9.13 -10.17 7.40
C GLU A 86 9.27 -11.25 6.31
N LEU A 87 8.21 -12.01 6.04
CA LEU A 87 8.21 -13.03 5.00
C LEU A 87 8.46 -12.43 3.60
N MET A 88 7.90 -11.26 3.29
CA MET A 88 8.15 -10.58 2.03
C MET A 88 9.62 -10.20 1.85
N SER A 89 10.30 -9.82 2.92
CA SER A 89 11.73 -9.44 2.85
C SER A 89 12.66 -10.60 2.52
N GLU A 90 12.28 -11.84 2.84
CA GLU A 90 13.05 -13.03 2.48
C GLU A 90 13.13 -13.24 0.95
N GLY A 91 12.15 -12.76 0.20
CA GLY A 91 12.14 -12.76 -1.27
C GLY A 91 12.77 -11.52 -1.91
N ASP A 92 13.54 -10.72 -1.17
CA ASP A 92 14.11 -9.44 -1.63
C ASP A 92 13.04 -8.45 -2.14
N LEU A 93 11.85 -8.44 -1.52
CA LEU A 93 10.84 -7.43 -1.80
C LEU A 93 11.10 -6.16 -0.98
N ILE A 94 10.59 -5.05 -1.50
CA ILE A 94 10.63 -3.76 -0.81
C ILE A 94 9.75 -3.85 0.45
N LYS A 95 10.39 -3.91 1.61
CA LYS A 95 9.71 -4.04 2.90
C LYS A 95 9.43 -2.66 3.49
N LEU A 96 8.20 -2.40 3.87
CA LEU A 96 7.85 -1.26 4.71
C LEU A 96 8.43 -1.45 6.11
N LYS A 97 8.88 -0.37 6.72
CA LYS A 97 9.15 -0.37 8.15
C LYS A 97 7.83 -0.47 8.91
N TYR A 98 7.71 -1.49 9.74
CA TYR A 98 6.52 -1.78 10.52
C TYR A 98 6.95 -2.11 11.94
N ASP A 99 6.82 -1.15 12.87
CA ASP A 99 7.34 -1.24 14.23
C ASP A 99 6.27 -0.93 15.27
N PHE A 100 6.36 -1.56 16.43
CA PHE A 100 5.49 -1.28 17.57
C PHE A 100 6.09 -0.16 18.43
N ILE A 101 5.27 0.85 18.73
CA ILE A 101 5.68 2.04 19.50
C ILE A 101 4.68 2.36 20.60
N TYR A 102 5.15 2.96 21.69
CA TYR A 102 4.26 3.65 22.64
C TYR A 102 4.06 5.08 22.19
N PHE A 103 2.78 5.50 22.12
CA PHE A 103 2.40 6.80 21.62
C PHE A 103 1.76 7.65 22.71
N ASN A 104 2.21 8.89 22.83
CA ASN A 104 1.59 9.92 23.68
C ASN A 104 1.14 11.08 22.77
N LEU A 105 -0.07 11.58 23.01
CA LEU A 105 -0.63 12.73 22.29
C LEU A 105 -0.97 13.83 23.31
N ASN A 106 -0.32 14.97 23.20
CA ASN A 106 -0.50 16.11 24.09
C ASN A 106 -0.38 15.75 25.60
N GLY A 107 0.56 14.86 25.92
CA GLY A 107 0.79 14.39 27.30
C GLY A 107 -0.11 13.22 27.73
N GLU A 108 -1.14 12.87 26.97
CA GLU A 108 -1.99 11.71 27.26
C GLU A 108 -1.37 10.44 26.68
N ASN A 109 -1.29 9.39 27.49
CA ASN A 109 -0.82 8.07 27.05
C ASN A 109 -1.89 7.37 26.21
N MET A 110 -1.62 7.23 24.94
CA MET A 110 -2.50 6.55 23.98
C MET A 110 -2.23 5.03 23.89
N GLY A 111 -1.18 4.54 24.56
CA GLY A 111 -0.81 3.14 24.64
C GLY A 111 -0.01 2.65 23.41
N LEU A 112 -0.11 1.35 23.13
CA LEU A 112 0.61 0.69 22.04
C LEU A 112 -0.01 1.02 20.68
N TYR A 113 0.84 1.42 19.75
CA TYR A 113 0.54 1.69 18.34
C TYR A 113 1.53 0.96 17.44
N VAL A 114 1.18 0.84 16.18
CA VAL A 114 2.08 0.41 15.12
C VAL A 114 2.45 1.63 14.28
N LEU A 115 3.76 1.77 14.00
CA LEU A 115 4.28 2.67 12.99
C LEU A 115 4.40 1.92 11.67
N GLU A 116 3.78 2.44 10.63
CA GLU A 116 3.82 1.94 9.26
C GLU A 116 4.42 3.01 8.35
N GLU A 117 5.52 2.69 7.67
CA GLU A 117 6.23 3.60 6.77
C GLU A 117 5.35 3.99 5.57
N GLY A 118 5.52 5.22 5.10
CA GLY A 118 4.88 5.70 3.86
C GLY A 118 5.77 5.50 2.64
N PHE A 119 5.15 5.61 1.47
CA PHE A 119 5.83 5.46 0.19
C PHE A 119 6.62 6.72 -0.16
N GLY A 120 7.89 6.53 -0.53
CA GLY A 120 8.78 7.61 -0.90
C GLY A 120 10.22 7.13 -1.11
N LYS A 121 11.09 8.10 -1.34
CA LYS A 121 12.51 7.87 -1.61
C LYS A 121 13.21 7.09 -0.47
N GLU A 122 12.92 7.44 0.78
CA GLU A 122 13.54 6.84 1.96
C GLU A 122 13.26 5.32 2.04
N LEU A 123 12.05 4.91 1.67
CA LEU A 123 11.67 3.50 1.56
C LEU A 123 12.56 2.76 0.55
N LEU A 124 12.73 3.34 -0.63
CA LEU A 124 13.51 2.74 -1.71
C LEU A 124 15.00 2.63 -1.34
N GLU A 125 15.58 3.70 -0.80
CA GLU A 125 16.98 3.76 -0.37
C GLU A 125 17.27 2.73 0.73
N ARG A 126 16.40 2.60 1.71
CA ARG A 126 16.53 1.62 2.79
C ARG A 126 16.48 0.18 2.27
N ASN A 127 15.70 -0.08 1.24
CA ASN A 127 15.61 -1.37 0.57
C ASN A 127 16.64 -1.54 -0.57
N LYS A 128 17.66 -0.66 -0.64
CA LYS A 128 18.73 -0.71 -1.66
C LYS A 128 18.17 -0.70 -3.10
N ARG A 129 17.10 0.06 -3.32
CA ARG A 129 16.53 0.30 -4.65
C ARG A 129 16.94 1.67 -5.16
N ARG A 130 17.16 1.76 -6.47
CA ARG A 130 17.34 3.04 -7.17
C ARG A 130 16.07 3.88 -7.00
N ASN A 131 16.22 5.19 -6.82
CA ASN A 131 15.07 6.06 -6.79
C ASN A 131 14.25 5.95 -8.09
N GLY A 132 12.99 5.60 -7.99
CA GLY A 132 12.06 5.37 -9.09
C GLY A 132 10.62 5.62 -8.65
N PRO A 133 9.70 5.87 -9.60
CA PRO A 133 8.32 6.16 -9.27
C PRO A 133 7.60 4.95 -8.68
N ILE A 134 6.78 5.21 -7.68
CA ILE A 134 5.88 4.24 -7.07
C ILE A 134 4.46 4.59 -7.50
N PHE A 135 3.75 3.61 -8.02
CA PHE A 135 2.38 3.74 -8.49
C PHE A 135 1.42 2.98 -7.60
N SER A 136 0.21 3.47 -7.50
CA SER A 136 -0.94 2.69 -7.05
C SER A 136 -2.06 2.78 -8.08
N LEU A 137 -2.95 1.81 -8.03
CA LEU A 137 -4.17 1.88 -8.80
C LEU A 137 -5.20 2.71 -8.01
N TYR A 138 -5.89 3.62 -8.69
CA TYR A 138 -6.89 4.45 -8.06
C TYR A 138 -8.18 3.67 -7.83
N GLU A 139 -8.78 3.80 -6.65
CA GLU A 139 -10.06 3.19 -6.31
C GLU A 139 -11.20 4.01 -6.91
N SER A 140 -11.61 3.71 -8.13
CA SER A 140 -12.81 4.29 -8.74
C SER A 140 -13.81 3.20 -9.11
N PHE A 141 -15.10 3.52 -9.13
CA PHE A 141 -16.17 2.63 -9.56
C PHE A 141 -16.03 2.08 -11.00
N GLU A 142 -15.05 2.57 -11.76
CA GLU A 142 -14.76 2.13 -13.13
C GLU A 142 -13.86 0.88 -13.20
N TRP A 143 -13.54 0.25 -12.08
CA TRP A 143 -12.66 -0.93 -11.97
C TRP A 143 -13.17 -2.19 -12.70
N GLN A 144 -14.40 -2.19 -13.18
CA GLN A 144 -14.92 -3.25 -14.03
C GLN A 144 -14.17 -3.38 -15.36
N ASN A 145 -13.29 -2.42 -15.67
CA ASN A 145 -12.48 -2.44 -16.87
C ASN A 145 -11.06 -1.98 -16.58
N ILE A 146 -10.11 -2.92 -16.50
CA ILE A 146 -8.70 -2.64 -16.22
C ILE A 146 -8.06 -1.66 -17.23
N HIS A 147 -8.60 -1.60 -18.47
CA HIS A 147 -8.12 -0.64 -19.47
C HIS A 147 -8.42 0.81 -19.11
N LYS A 148 -9.34 1.03 -18.18
CA LYS A 148 -9.69 2.36 -17.64
C LYS A 148 -9.01 2.64 -16.29
N ALA A 149 -8.21 1.70 -15.76
CA ALA A 149 -7.53 1.88 -14.49
C ALA A 149 -6.67 3.14 -14.51
N LYS A 150 -6.88 3.99 -13.53
CA LYS A 150 -6.07 5.21 -13.34
C LYS A 150 -4.94 4.91 -12.39
N PHE A 151 -3.76 5.38 -12.73
CA PHE A 151 -2.59 5.33 -11.88
C PHE A 151 -2.44 6.60 -11.08
N GLU A 152 -2.19 6.44 -9.79
CA GLU A 152 -1.65 7.50 -8.95
C GLU A 152 -0.15 7.29 -8.78
N ILE A 153 0.59 8.39 -8.82
CA ILE A 153 2.03 8.38 -8.56
C ILE A 153 2.26 8.98 -7.18
N TYR A 154 2.95 8.26 -6.32
CA TYR A 154 3.42 8.83 -5.07
C TYR A 154 4.49 9.89 -5.35
N GLU A 155 4.42 11.01 -4.61
CA GLU A 155 5.32 12.16 -4.81
C GLU A 155 5.22 12.78 -6.21
N ASP A 156 3.99 12.89 -6.75
CA ASP A 156 3.65 13.45 -8.05
C ASP A 156 4.38 14.77 -8.33
N LYS A 157 4.43 15.70 -7.36
CA LYS A 157 5.16 16.98 -7.44
C LYS A 157 6.65 16.82 -7.75
N THR A 158 7.24 15.69 -7.41
CA THR A 158 8.64 15.37 -7.73
C THR A 158 8.74 14.69 -9.09
N TRP A 159 7.89 13.70 -9.34
CA TRP A 159 7.99 12.86 -10.52
C TRP A 159 7.46 13.51 -11.80
N LEU A 160 6.53 14.46 -11.69
CA LEU A 160 5.99 15.20 -12.86
C LEU A 160 6.84 16.41 -13.27
N LYS A 161 7.97 16.65 -12.61
CA LYS A 161 8.93 17.68 -13.05
C LYS A 161 9.65 17.26 -14.33
N LYS A 162 10.11 18.26 -15.09
CA LYS A 162 10.78 18.08 -16.39
C LYS A 162 11.94 17.09 -16.32
N GLU A 163 12.73 17.12 -15.26
CA GLU A 163 13.89 16.26 -15.05
C GLU A 163 13.56 14.80 -14.78
N ASN A 164 12.33 14.47 -14.33
CA ASN A 164 11.93 13.13 -13.93
C ASN A 164 10.82 12.53 -14.81
N ILE A 165 10.15 13.36 -15.61
CA ILE A 165 8.95 12.97 -16.36
C ILE A 165 9.18 11.81 -17.34
N ASP A 166 10.38 11.68 -17.89
CA ASP A 166 10.68 10.66 -18.88
C ASP A 166 10.68 9.24 -18.27
N VAL A 167 11.08 9.10 -17.00
CA VAL A 167 10.96 7.83 -16.26
C VAL A 167 9.49 7.47 -16.07
N VAL A 168 8.65 8.45 -15.73
CA VAL A 168 7.20 8.25 -15.59
C VAL A 168 6.57 7.86 -16.92
N ARG A 169 6.93 8.54 -18.00
CA ARG A 169 6.44 8.21 -19.36
C ARG A 169 6.79 6.78 -19.75
N LYS A 170 8.05 6.36 -19.51
CA LYS A 170 8.48 5.00 -19.76
C LYS A 170 7.67 3.99 -18.96
N ALA A 171 7.53 4.20 -17.65
CA ALA A 171 6.73 3.34 -16.78
C ALA A 171 5.27 3.23 -17.26
N THR A 172 4.64 4.37 -17.55
CA THR A 172 3.25 4.41 -18.03
C THR A 172 3.09 3.75 -19.39
N GLN A 173 4.07 3.91 -20.28
CA GLN A 173 4.06 3.25 -21.59
C GLN A 173 4.21 1.73 -21.45
N ASN A 174 5.09 1.24 -20.59
CA ASN A 174 5.23 -0.19 -20.32
C ASN A 174 3.92 -0.78 -19.80
N PHE A 175 3.25 -0.05 -18.89
CA PHE A 175 1.96 -0.50 -18.39
C PHE A 175 0.88 -0.57 -19.48
N ARG A 176 0.81 0.46 -20.34
CA ARG A 176 -0.10 0.46 -21.50
C ARG A 176 0.21 -0.66 -22.49
N ASN A 177 1.49 -0.90 -22.74
CA ASN A 177 1.91 -1.98 -23.63
C ASN A 177 1.49 -3.34 -23.08
N PHE A 178 1.67 -3.56 -21.78
CA PHE A 178 1.20 -4.77 -21.11
C PHE A 178 -0.33 -4.93 -21.20
N LEU A 179 -1.10 -3.89 -20.91
CA LEU A 179 -2.57 -3.93 -21.01
C LEU A 179 -3.08 -4.22 -22.44
N ASN A 180 -2.31 -3.88 -23.46
CA ASN A 180 -2.64 -4.08 -24.87
C ASN A 180 -1.92 -5.27 -25.50
N ASP A 181 -1.40 -6.20 -24.70
CA ASP A 181 -0.71 -7.43 -25.16
C ASP A 181 0.46 -7.15 -26.13
N LYS A 182 1.19 -6.07 -25.90
CA LYS A 182 2.34 -5.65 -26.74
C LYS A 182 3.69 -6.02 -26.15
N ILE A 183 3.73 -6.43 -24.91
CA ILE A 183 4.93 -6.93 -24.21
C ILE A 183 4.55 -8.13 -23.36
N GLU A 184 5.52 -9.00 -23.18
CA GLU A 184 5.37 -10.19 -22.37
C GLU A 184 5.37 -9.86 -20.86
N LEU A 185 4.85 -10.78 -20.06
CA LEU A 185 4.73 -10.60 -18.62
C LEU A 185 6.09 -10.37 -17.94
N ASP A 186 7.12 -11.09 -18.38
CA ASP A 186 8.47 -10.99 -17.84
C ASP A 186 9.22 -9.72 -18.30
N GLU A 187 8.79 -9.09 -19.37
CA GLU A 187 9.26 -7.75 -19.76
C GLU A 187 8.64 -6.66 -18.88
N PHE A 188 7.42 -6.87 -18.41
CA PHE A 188 6.67 -5.94 -17.59
C PHE A 188 6.98 -6.08 -16.09
N LEU A 189 7.04 -7.32 -15.57
CA LEU A 189 7.20 -7.62 -14.16
C LEU A 189 8.56 -8.25 -13.83
N ASP A 190 9.05 -8.01 -12.62
CA ASP A 190 10.04 -8.87 -11.99
C ASP A 190 9.35 -10.14 -11.49
N ILE A 191 9.28 -11.15 -12.36
CA ILE A 191 8.49 -12.38 -12.15
C ILE A 191 8.83 -13.07 -10.84
N LYS A 192 10.11 -13.13 -10.46
CA LYS A 192 10.53 -13.82 -9.22
C LYS A 192 9.95 -13.11 -7.99
N LYS A 193 9.97 -11.79 -7.96
CA LYS A 193 9.42 -11.00 -6.86
C LYS A 193 7.89 -11.10 -6.81
N TRP A 194 7.23 -11.06 -7.95
CA TRP A 194 5.78 -11.22 -8.00
C TRP A 194 5.33 -12.62 -7.61
N ALA A 195 6.05 -13.67 -8.04
CA ALA A 195 5.76 -15.03 -7.60
C ALA A 195 5.90 -15.19 -6.07
N TRP A 196 6.98 -14.62 -5.49
CA TRP A 196 7.14 -14.60 -4.04
C TRP A 196 6.02 -13.83 -3.34
N TYR A 197 5.64 -12.67 -3.87
CA TYR A 197 4.55 -11.86 -3.36
C TYR A 197 3.24 -12.66 -3.28
N PHE A 198 2.87 -13.33 -4.37
CA PHE A 198 1.66 -14.14 -4.39
C PHE A 198 1.76 -15.37 -3.48
N ALA A 199 2.90 -16.05 -3.44
CA ALA A 199 3.10 -17.19 -2.54
C ALA A 199 2.95 -16.79 -1.06
N VAL A 200 3.53 -15.65 -0.65
CA VAL A 200 3.40 -15.18 0.73
C VAL A 200 1.98 -14.70 1.02
N THR A 201 1.30 -14.03 0.09
CA THR A 201 -0.10 -13.62 0.29
C THR A 201 -1.02 -14.82 0.42
N ASP A 202 -0.79 -15.89 -0.33
CA ASP A 202 -1.51 -17.15 -0.19
C ASP A 202 -1.24 -17.81 1.17
N LEU A 203 0.03 -18.02 1.50
CA LEU A 203 0.45 -18.63 2.75
C LEU A 203 -0.11 -17.93 4.00
N THR A 204 -0.11 -16.60 3.99
CA THR A 204 -0.59 -15.78 5.11
C THR A 204 -2.08 -15.47 5.03
N PHE A 205 -2.74 -15.89 3.97
CA PHE A 205 -4.13 -15.54 3.69
C PHE A 205 -4.38 -14.02 3.70
N THR A 206 -3.44 -13.27 3.14
CA THR A 206 -3.44 -11.80 3.13
C THR A 206 -4.19 -11.26 1.91
N HIS A 207 -5.49 -11.56 1.81
CA HIS A 207 -6.30 -11.17 0.65
C HIS A 207 -6.43 -9.65 0.50
N HIS A 208 -6.38 -8.89 1.60
CA HIS A 208 -6.47 -7.43 1.52
C HIS A 208 -5.25 -6.82 0.82
N GLY A 209 -4.07 -7.42 0.98
CA GLY A 209 -2.84 -6.99 0.32
C GLY A 209 -2.87 -7.12 -1.21
N VAL A 210 -3.73 -7.98 -1.76
CA VAL A 210 -3.86 -8.17 -3.22
C VAL A 210 -5.02 -7.41 -3.85
N TYR A 211 -5.76 -6.60 -3.07
CA TYR A 211 -6.73 -5.69 -3.67
C TYR A 211 -6.03 -4.63 -4.53
N PRO A 212 -6.63 -4.21 -5.65
CA PRO A 212 -6.03 -3.23 -6.55
C PRO A 212 -5.53 -1.98 -5.84
N LYS A 213 -6.31 -1.42 -4.91
CA LYS A 213 -5.94 -0.25 -4.12
C LYS A 213 -4.74 -0.46 -3.19
N SER A 214 -4.53 -1.70 -2.77
CA SER A 214 -3.47 -2.06 -1.82
C SER A 214 -2.17 -2.41 -2.52
N VAL A 215 -2.23 -2.98 -3.72
CA VAL A 215 -1.04 -3.31 -4.50
C VAL A 215 -0.32 -2.03 -4.92
N LYS A 216 0.98 -1.97 -4.65
CA LYS A 216 1.86 -0.88 -5.06
C LYS A 216 2.92 -1.41 -6.02
N PHE A 217 3.20 -0.62 -7.03
CA PHE A 217 4.11 -0.95 -8.12
C PHE A 217 5.30 0.01 -8.09
N TYR A 218 6.47 -0.49 -7.77
CA TYR A 218 7.69 0.27 -7.94
C TYR A 218 8.25 0.01 -9.34
N PHE A 219 8.40 1.06 -10.13
CA PHE A 219 9.09 0.98 -11.40
C PHE A 219 10.60 1.08 -11.18
N ASN A 220 11.32 0.00 -11.42
CA ASN A 220 12.76 -0.03 -11.32
C ASN A 220 13.40 0.59 -12.58
N PRO A 221 14.00 1.80 -12.50
CA PRO A 221 14.54 2.48 -13.69
C PRO A 221 15.78 1.80 -14.29
N ILE A 222 16.39 0.84 -13.59
CA ILE A 222 17.58 0.13 -14.07
C ILE A 222 17.17 -0.93 -15.10
N ASN A 223 16.19 -1.77 -14.76
CA ASN A 223 15.77 -2.88 -15.62
C ASN A 223 14.46 -2.61 -16.38
N GLY A 224 13.74 -1.55 -16.03
CA GLY A 224 12.47 -1.17 -16.65
C GLY A 224 11.28 -2.03 -16.25
N LYS A 225 11.40 -2.84 -15.19
CA LYS A 225 10.35 -3.75 -14.72
C LYS A 225 9.65 -3.21 -13.46
N PHE A 226 8.45 -3.69 -13.23
CA PHE A 226 7.73 -3.39 -12.00
C PHE A 226 7.98 -4.45 -10.93
N GLU A 227 8.31 -3.99 -9.72
CA GLU A 227 8.42 -4.80 -8.51
C GLU A 227 7.22 -4.51 -7.60
N PRO A 228 6.65 -5.51 -6.90
CA PRO A 228 5.59 -5.27 -5.93
C PRO A 228 6.15 -4.64 -4.66
N ILE A 229 5.36 -3.73 -4.05
CA ILE A 229 5.59 -3.29 -2.68
C ILE A 229 4.44 -3.82 -1.83
N PRO A 230 4.70 -4.72 -0.87
CA PRO A 230 3.69 -5.23 0.05
C PRO A 230 3.10 -4.11 0.90
N PHE A 231 1.79 -4.07 0.97
CA PHE A 231 1.06 -3.09 1.77
C PHE A 231 -0.30 -3.65 2.15
N ASP A 232 -0.83 -3.20 3.29
CA ASP A 232 -2.17 -3.56 3.75
C ASP A 232 -2.32 -5.07 4.01
N GLY A 233 -1.28 -5.64 4.60
CA GLY A 233 -1.03 -7.07 4.78
C GLY A 233 -1.89 -7.73 5.86
N HIS A 234 -3.17 -7.39 5.97
CA HIS A 234 -4.05 -8.01 6.93
C HIS A 234 -5.12 -8.88 6.25
N ARG A 235 -5.71 -9.75 7.02
CA ARG A 235 -6.82 -10.61 6.60
C ARG A 235 -8.14 -10.12 7.18
N LEU A 236 -9.23 -10.28 6.44
CA LEU A 236 -10.59 -9.95 6.91
C LEU A 236 -11.26 -11.13 7.63
N GLN A 237 -10.88 -12.35 7.34
CA GLN A 237 -11.50 -13.55 7.89
C GLN A 237 -10.66 -14.18 8.99
N GLN A 238 -11.34 -14.75 9.99
CA GLN A 238 -10.68 -15.50 11.06
C GLN A 238 -10.43 -16.97 10.69
N ASN A 239 -11.17 -17.51 9.72
CA ASN A 239 -11.02 -18.88 9.27
C ASN A 239 -10.00 -18.99 8.15
N PHE A 240 -9.08 -19.91 8.26
CA PHE A 240 -8.16 -20.27 7.19
C PHE A 240 -8.89 -21.18 6.18
N SER A 241 -8.80 -20.86 4.91
CA SER A 241 -8.96 -21.81 3.84
C SER A 241 -7.57 -22.35 3.45
N GLU A 242 -7.53 -23.42 2.66
CA GLU A 242 -6.25 -24.00 2.24
C GLU A 242 -5.44 -23.03 1.38
N HIS A 243 -6.12 -22.31 0.49
CA HIS A 243 -5.52 -21.35 -0.42
C HIS A 243 -6.34 -20.07 -0.55
N LEU A 244 -5.67 -18.97 -0.83
CA LEU A 244 -6.29 -17.69 -1.20
C LEU A 244 -6.72 -17.69 -2.68
N TYR A 245 -5.94 -18.36 -3.54
CA TYR A 245 -6.15 -18.42 -4.97
C TYR A 245 -6.77 -19.75 -5.37
N ASP A 246 -7.73 -19.70 -6.29
CA ASP A 246 -8.32 -20.90 -6.90
C ASP A 246 -7.62 -21.20 -8.22
N PHE A 247 -6.64 -22.09 -8.16
CA PHE A 247 -5.85 -22.47 -9.33
C PHE A 247 -6.60 -23.48 -10.23
N ASP A 248 -7.61 -24.21 -9.72
CA ASP A 248 -8.29 -25.24 -10.47
C ASP A 248 -9.36 -24.69 -11.41
N HIS A 249 -10.01 -23.59 -11.03
CA HIS A 249 -11.13 -23.03 -11.79
C HIS A 249 -10.75 -21.79 -12.61
N ARG A 250 -9.46 -21.46 -12.73
CA ARG A 250 -8.96 -20.25 -13.41
C ARG A 250 -9.59 -18.95 -12.91
N THR A 251 -10.11 -18.97 -11.71
CA THR A 251 -10.51 -17.80 -10.96
C THR A 251 -9.48 -17.51 -9.89
N THR A 252 -9.05 -16.27 -9.81
CA THR A 252 -7.96 -15.87 -8.93
C THR A 252 -8.38 -15.72 -7.48
N PHE A 253 -9.67 -15.85 -7.21
CA PHE A 253 -10.21 -15.83 -5.86
C PHE A 253 -11.31 -16.88 -5.73
N ASP A 254 -11.29 -17.62 -4.66
CA ASP A 254 -12.47 -18.36 -4.22
C ASP A 254 -13.51 -17.35 -3.69
N ILE A 255 -14.21 -16.72 -4.62
CA ILE A 255 -15.23 -15.70 -4.34
C ILE A 255 -16.35 -16.27 -3.47
N ALA A 256 -16.60 -17.58 -3.54
CA ALA A 256 -17.62 -18.24 -2.73
C ALA A 256 -17.30 -18.25 -1.24
N LYS A 257 -16.02 -18.18 -0.87
CA LYS A 257 -15.58 -18.14 0.53
C LYS A 257 -15.47 -16.74 1.09
N ILE A 258 -15.53 -15.72 0.22
CA ILE A 258 -15.45 -14.31 0.62
C ILE A 258 -16.77 -13.65 0.25
N ASP A 259 -17.70 -13.57 1.19
CA ASP A 259 -18.98 -12.87 1.02
C ASP A 259 -18.75 -11.35 0.94
N ILE A 260 -18.25 -10.89 -0.20
CA ILE A 260 -18.06 -9.46 -0.44
C ILE A 260 -18.77 -9.09 -1.76
N LYS A 261 -19.85 -8.39 -1.63
CA LYS A 261 -20.61 -7.77 -2.72
C LYS A 261 -19.87 -6.55 -3.33
N GLU A 262 -18.56 -6.64 -3.56
CA GLU A 262 -17.79 -5.48 -4.03
C GLU A 262 -17.33 -5.64 -5.49
N PRO A 263 -17.64 -4.66 -6.37
CA PRO A 263 -17.29 -4.70 -7.79
C PRO A 263 -15.80 -4.60 -8.10
N HIS A 264 -14.95 -4.39 -7.10
CA HIS A 264 -13.50 -4.17 -7.24
C HIS A 264 -12.69 -5.41 -7.65
N ARG A 265 -13.32 -6.58 -7.70
CA ARG A 265 -12.63 -7.87 -7.86
C ARG A 265 -12.30 -8.22 -9.30
N VAL A 266 -13.15 -7.83 -10.24
CA VAL A 266 -13.04 -8.25 -11.64
C VAL A 266 -11.75 -7.78 -12.31
N SER A 267 -11.22 -6.62 -11.91
CA SER A 267 -10.02 -6.05 -12.50
C SER A 267 -8.71 -6.67 -11.99
N LEU A 268 -8.68 -7.09 -10.72
CA LEU A 268 -7.53 -7.82 -10.20
C LEU A 268 -7.47 -9.23 -10.79
N ASP A 269 -8.63 -9.88 -10.96
CA ASP A 269 -8.71 -11.19 -11.60
C ASP A 269 -8.10 -11.18 -13.00
N GLN A 270 -8.30 -10.12 -13.79
CA GLN A 270 -7.67 -10.01 -15.10
C GLN A 270 -6.15 -9.91 -15.02
N PHE A 271 -5.62 -9.13 -14.06
CA PHE A 271 -4.17 -9.03 -13.86
C PHE A 271 -3.57 -10.34 -13.37
N LEU A 272 -4.20 -10.96 -12.36
CA LEU A 272 -3.74 -12.23 -11.79
C LEU A 272 -3.90 -13.39 -12.77
N ASN A 273 -4.98 -13.41 -13.56
CA ASN A 273 -5.14 -14.39 -14.63
C ASN A 273 -3.99 -14.30 -15.65
N ARG A 274 -3.56 -13.10 -16.00
CA ARG A 274 -2.39 -12.93 -16.87
C ARG A 274 -1.11 -13.42 -16.22
N PHE A 275 -0.97 -13.29 -14.90
CA PHE A 275 0.20 -13.78 -14.19
C PHE A 275 0.25 -15.30 -14.12
N PHE A 276 -0.89 -15.95 -13.84
CA PHE A 276 -0.92 -17.38 -13.55
C PHE A 276 -1.25 -18.26 -14.78
N TYR A 277 -1.97 -17.76 -15.75
CA TYR A 277 -2.57 -18.56 -16.83
C TYR A 277 -2.15 -18.17 -18.26
N PHE A 278 -1.32 -17.17 -18.42
CA PHE A 278 -0.79 -16.86 -19.75
C PHE A 278 0.42 -17.74 -20.06
N ASN A 279 0.22 -18.63 -21.03
CA ASN A 279 1.25 -19.28 -21.82
C ASN A 279 1.32 -18.64 -23.18
#